data_171f488fc815b1c6d85653c387c058a0
#
_entry.id   171f488fc815b1c6d85653c387c058a0
#
_cell.length_a   1.000
_cell.length_b   1.000
_cell.length_c   1.000
_cell.angle_alpha   90.00
_cell.angle_beta   90.00
_cell.angle_gamma   90.00
#
_symmetry.space_group_name_H-M   'P 1'
#
loop_
_entity.id
_entity.type
_entity.pdbx_description
1 polymer ?
#
loop_
_entity_poly.entity_id
_entity_poly.type
_entity_poly.pdbx_seq_one_letter_code
_entity_poly.pdbx_strand_id
1 'polypeptide(L)'
;MAPAIARTVVGRPVAEVFAYATDPTRFHEWQQGLIEGHLDQPGPGEVGTKCVTTRRIGGANRVFTSVLTHIDAPRTWGVRGIDGPIRATVDVTVEPLTDTSSRLTIAVDFDGHGLGKLLVPLIVRRQAHKEMPANVAALKRRVEAQQPQHPA
;
A
#
# COMPACT_ATOMS: atom_id res chain seq x y z
N MET A 1 -15.93 -12.22 -2.59
CA MET A 1 -15.81 -11.08 -3.50
C MET A 1 -14.37 -10.87 -3.90
N ALA A 2 -14.15 -10.41 -5.11
CA ALA A 2 -12.81 -10.18 -5.62
C ALA A 2 -12.16 -8.98 -4.93
N PRO A 3 -10.83 -9.00 -4.72
CA PRO A 3 -10.12 -7.84 -4.19
C PRO A 3 -10.17 -6.67 -5.17
N ALA A 4 -9.96 -5.46 -4.65
CA ALA A 4 -9.78 -4.29 -5.48
C ALA A 4 -8.34 -4.30 -6.00
N ILE A 5 -8.18 -4.21 -7.32
CA ILE A 5 -6.87 -4.27 -7.96
C ILE A 5 -6.65 -3.02 -8.79
N ALA A 6 -5.50 -2.40 -8.63
CA ALA A 6 -5.06 -1.29 -9.48
C ALA A 6 -3.68 -1.59 -10.03
N ARG A 7 -3.49 -1.28 -11.32
CA ARG A 7 -2.23 -1.49 -12.04
C ARG A 7 -1.83 -0.22 -12.76
N THR A 8 -0.54 0.03 -12.82
CA THR A 8 -0.01 1.14 -13.62
C THR A 8 1.40 0.80 -14.10
N VAL A 9 1.80 1.43 -15.19
CA VAL A 9 3.19 1.38 -15.67
C VAL A 9 3.90 2.62 -15.17
N VAL A 10 5.04 2.42 -14.52
CA VAL A 10 5.86 3.50 -13.96
C VAL A 10 7.18 3.55 -14.71
N GLY A 11 7.56 4.75 -15.18
CA GLY A 11 8.80 4.96 -15.91
C GLY A 11 10.04 5.01 -15.03
N ARG A 12 10.21 3.98 -14.18
CA ARG A 12 11.36 3.83 -13.29
C ARG A 12 11.69 2.34 -13.12
N PRO A 13 12.93 2.00 -12.75
CA PRO A 13 13.32 0.62 -12.49
C PRO A 13 12.58 0.01 -11.31
N VAL A 14 12.47 -1.32 -11.28
CA VAL A 14 11.74 -2.04 -10.23
C VAL A 14 12.21 -1.69 -8.82
N ALA A 15 13.51 -1.53 -8.61
CA ALA A 15 14.05 -1.22 -7.28
C ALA A 15 13.53 0.12 -6.74
N GLU A 16 13.44 1.13 -7.60
CA GLU A 16 12.94 2.45 -7.19
C GLU A 16 11.44 2.42 -6.94
N VAL A 17 10.68 1.75 -7.79
CA VAL A 17 9.23 1.63 -7.62
C VAL A 17 8.90 0.85 -6.36
N PHE A 18 9.56 -0.27 -6.15
CA PHE A 18 9.34 -1.11 -4.97
C PHE A 18 9.68 -0.35 -3.68
N ALA A 19 10.85 0.28 -3.64
CA ALA A 19 11.28 1.01 -2.44
C ALA A 19 10.30 2.10 -2.03
N TYR A 20 9.74 2.80 -3.01
CA TYR A 20 8.77 3.87 -2.75
C TYR A 20 7.41 3.31 -2.33
N ALA A 21 6.90 2.32 -3.07
CA ALA A 21 5.56 1.78 -2.87
C ALA A 21 5.41 1.03 -1.54
N THR A 22 6.51 0.52 -0.99
CA THR A 22 6.48 -0.31 0.21
C THR A 22 7.06 0.38 1.45
N ASP A 23 7.30 1.68 1.37
CA ASP A 23 7.79 2.49 2.50
C ASP A 23 6.61 3.15 3.21
N PRO A 24 6.20 2.66 4.38
CA PRO A 24 5.06 3.23 5.10
C PRO A 24 5.21 4.71 5.46
N THR A 25 6.45 5.19 5.63
CA THR A 25 6.70 6.59 5.97
C THR A 25 6.36 7.53 4.82
N ARG A 26 6.17 7.00 3.63
CA ARG A 26 5.82 7.76 2.43
C ARG A 26 4.41 7.49 1.91
N PHE A 27 3.65 6.63 2.57
CA PHE A 27 2.28 6.31 2.14
C PHE A 27 1.38 7.55 2.08
N HIS A 28 1.59 8.52 2.98
CA HIS A 28 0.80 9.76 2.99
C HIS A 28 0.98 10.61 1.73
N GLU A 29 2.05 10.38 0.97
CA GLU A 29 2.32 11.13 -0.25
C GLU A 29 1.42 10.71 -1.42
N TRP A 30 0.85 9.50 -1.37
CA TRP A 30 0.07 8.99 -2.48
C TRP A 30 -1.26 8.32 -2.08
N GLN A 31 -1.48 8.00 -0.80
CA GLN A 31 -2.74 7.41 -0.35
C GLN A 31 -3.64 8.47 0.28
N GLN A 32 -4.88 8.57 -0.24
CA GLN A 32 -5.85 9.54 0.27
C GLN A 32 -6.22 9.18 1.71
N GLY A 33 -6.29 10.20 2.57
CA GLY A 33 -6.69 10.05 3.95
C GLY A 33 -5.65 9.46 4.88
N LEU A 34 -4.50 9.06 4.37
CA LEU A 34 -3.42 8.54 5.21
C LEU A 34 -2.57 9.70 5.73
N ILE A 35 -2.38 9.75 7.04
CA ILE A 35 -1.67 10.85 7.71
C ILE A 35 -0.21 10.49 7.93
N GLU A 36 0.05 9.30 8.47
CA GLU A 36 1.42 8.82 8.72
C GLU A 36 1.45 7.30 8.75
N GLY A 37 2.64 6.74 8.60
CA GLY A 37 2.88 5.32 8.72
C GLY A 37 4.32 5.02 9.08
N HIS A 38 4.55 3.88 9.71
CA HIS A 38 5.89 3.42 10.05
C HIS A 38 5.88 1.91 10.35
N LEU A 39 7.06 1.32 10.30
CA LEU A 39 7.28 -0.03 10.83
C LEU A 39 7.71 0.09 12.29
N ASP A 40 7.42 -0.93 13.09
CA ASP A 40 7.76 -0.95 14.50
C ASP A 40 9.23 -1.33 14.78
N GLN A 41 10.03 -1.43 13.72
CA GLN A 41 11.48 -1.66 13.81
C GLN A 41 12.21 -0.96 12.68
N PRO A 42 13.52 -0.67 12.80
CA PRO A 42 14.29 -0.03 11.74
C PRO A 42 14.43 -0.90 10.50
N GLY A 43 14.65 -0.27 9.35
CA GLY A 43 14.89 -0.93 8.08
C GLY A 43 13.62 -1.38 7.38
N PRO A 44 13.75 -2.20 6.33
CA PRO A 44 12.60 -2.62 5.50
C PRO A 44 11.69 -3.64 6.20
N GLY A 45 12.07 -4.15 7.35
CA GLY A 45 11.29 -5.15 8.06
C GLY A 45 11.45 -6.56 7.52
N GLU A 46 10.75 -7.47 8.16
CA GLU A 46 10.70 -8.88 7.80
C GLU A 46 9.29 -9.41 8.07
N VAL A 47 9.01 -10.63 7.70
CA VAL A 47 7.72 -11.27 8.00
C VAL A 47 7.46 -11.19 9.51
N GLY A 48 6.27 -10.71 9.89
CA GLY A 48 5.90 -10.49 11.28
C GLY A 48 6.14 -9.08 11.80
N THR A 49 6.92 -8.24 11.10
CA THR A 49 7.09 -6.84 11.49
C THR A 49 5.75 -6.13 11.40
N LYS A 50 5.44 -5.32 12.41
CA LYS A 50 4.20 -4.55 12.40
C LYS A 50 4.35 -3.26 11.61
N CYS A 51 3.34 -2.98 10.81
CA CYS A 51 3.19 -1.74 10.08
C CYS A 51 2.01 -0.98 10.71
N VAL A 52 2.27 0.22 11.19
CA VAL A 52 1.25 1.05 11.86
C VAL A 52 0.97 2.26 10.98
N THR A 53 -0.31 2.45 10.65
CA THR A 53 -0.75 3.60 9.86
C THR A 53 -1.84 4.35 10.59
N THR A 54 -1.86 5.67 10.41
CA THR A 54 -2.92 6.53 10.93
C THR A 54 -3.68 7.11 9.74
N ARG A 55 -4.99 6.90 9.73
CA ARG A 55 -5.87 7.41 8.68
C ARG A 55 -6.92 8.33 9.26
N ARG A 56 -7.30 9.34 8.49
CA ARG A 56 -8.43 10.19 8.82
C ARG A 56 -9.69 9.59 8.18
N ILE A 57 -10.63 9.19 9.01
CA ILE A 57 -11.88 8.57 8.59
C ILE A 57 -13.02 9.27 9.31
N GLY A 58 -13.95 9.87 8.55
CA GLY A 58 -15.12 10.52 9.12
C GLY A 58 -14.78 11.65 10.08
N GLY A 59 -13.69 12.40 9.83
CA GLY A 59 -13.28 13.50 10.68
C GLY A 59 -12.47 13.10 11.92
N ALA A 60 -12.19 11.80 12.10
CA ALA A 60 -11.39 11.30 13.22
C ALA A 60 -10.15 10.57 12.72
N ASN A 61 -9.06 10.70 13.46
CA ASN A 61 -7.84 9.94 13.18
C ASN A 61 -7.95 8.56 13.81
N ARG A 62 -7.67 7.52 13.00
CA ARG A 62 -7.73 6.14 13.46
C ARG A 62 -6.43 5.43 13.14
N VAL A 63 -5.97 4.64 14.10
CA VAL A 63 -4.73 3.86 13.97
C VAL A 63 -5.07 2.44 13.53
N PHE A 64 -4.36 1.95 12.51
CA PHE A 64 -4.48 0.58 12.01
C PHE A 64 -3.14 -0.11 12.14
N THR A 65 -3.15 -1.33 12.65
CA THR A 65 -1.96 -2.16 12.76
C THR A 65 -2.10 -3.36 11.84
N SER A 66 -1.06 -3.62 11.08
CA SER A 66 -0.93 -4.79 10.22
C SER A 66 0.42 -5.44 10.42
N VAL A 67 0.57 -6.66 9.93
CA VAL A 67 1.84 -7.39 9.98
C VAL A 67 2.30 -7.69 8.56
N LEU A 68 3.59 -7.63 8.32
CA LEU A 68 4.16 -8.06 7.05
C LEU A 68 3.97 -9.56 6.90
N THR A 69 3.30 -9.96 5.83
CA THR A 69 3.05 -11.37 5.53
C THR A 69 4.08 -11.95 4.59
N HIS A 70 4.63 -11.13 3.72
CA HIS A 70 5.72 -11.50 2.84
C HIS A 70 6.49 -10.27 2.39
N ILE A 71 7.76 -10.46 2.10
CA ILE A 71 8.61 -9.45 1.49
C ILE A 71 9.69 -10.16 0.69
N ASP A 72 9.75 -9.87 -0.60
CA ASP A 72 10.75 -10.39 -1.52
C ASP A 72 11.14 -9.23 -2.46
N ALA A 73 12.06 -8.40 -1.98
CA ALA A 73 12.47 -7.19 -2.69
C ALA A 73 13.27 -7.55 -3.95
N PRO A 74 13.08 -6.87 -5.06
CA PRO A 74 12.17 -5.74 -5.28
C PRO A 74 10.86 -6.13 -5.99
N ARG A 75 10.30 -7.29 -5.68
CA ARG A 75 9.20 -7.89 -6.44
C ARG A 75 7.87 -7.90 -5.72
N THR A 76 7.83 -8.38 -4.48
CA THR A 76 6.57 -8.56 -3.75
C THR A 76 6.68 -8.09 -2.32
N TRP A 77 5.54 -7.62 -1.81
CA TRP A 77 5.41 -7.15 -0.44
C TRP A 77 3.94 -7.25 -0.04
N GLY A 78 3.69 -7.63 1.19
CA GLY A 78 2.31 -7.72 1.64
C GLY A 78 2.16 -7.51 3.13
N VAL A 79 0.99 -7.01 3.51
CA VAL A 79 0.59 -6.83 4.90
C VAL A 79 -0.84 -7.32 5.10
N ARG A 80 -1.15 -7.70 6.33
CA ARG A 80 -2.50 -8.09 6.75
C ARG A 80 -2.84 -7.40 8.06
N GLY A 81 -3.98 -6.73 8.09
CA GLY A 81 -4.50 -6.08 9.29
C GLY A 81 -4.79 -7.09 10.39
N ILE A 82 -4.48 -6.72 11.63
CA ILE A 82 -4.62 -7.60 12.79
C ILE A 82 -5.50 -7.01 13.90
N ASP A 83 -6.01 -5.80 13.73
CA ASP A 83 -6.84 -5.15 14.75
C ASP A 83 -8.04 -4.44 14.13
N GLY A 84 -9.00 -4.11 14.99
CA GLY A 84 -10.17 -3.34 14.58
C GLY A 84 -11.22 -4.15 13.83
N PRO A 85 -12.36 -3.51 13.52
CA PRO A 85 -13.48 -4.18 12.84
C PRO A 85 -13.26 -4.33 11.32
N ILE A 86 -12.37 -3.53 10.73
CA ILE A 86 -12.06 -3.55 9.30
C ILE A 86 -10.58 -3.88 9.16
N ARG A 87 -10.28 -5.03 8.52
CA ARG A 87 -8.90 -5.48 8.36
C ARG A 87 -8.59 -5.66 6.89
N ALA A 88 -7.59 -4.92 6.43
CA ALA A 88 -7.17 -4.95 5.04
C ALA A 88 -6.02 -5.94 4.84
N THR A 89 -6.06 -6.65 3.72
CA THR A 89 -4.92 -7.41 3.21
C THR A 89 -4.44 -6.71 1.95
N VAL A 90 -3.19 -6.32 1.92
CA VAL A 90 -2.60 -5.59 0.80
C VAL A 90 -1.44 -6.38 0.23
N ASP A 91 -1.46 -6.58 -1.07
CA ASP A 91 -0.37 -7.22 -1.81
C ASP A 91 0.15 -6.26 -2.88
N VAL A 92 1.45 -6.05 -2.90
CA VAL A 92 2.15 -5.23 -3.88
C VAL A 92 3.05 -6.12 -4.71
N THR A 93 2.94 -5.98 -6.04
CA THR A 93 3.81 -6.69 -6.98
C THR A 93 4.41 -5.68 -7.95
N VAL A 94 5.71 -5.77 -8.17
CA VAL A 94 6.43 -4.94 -9.13
C VAL A 94 7.13 -5.84 -10.12
N GLU A 95 6.83 -5.67 -11.41
CA GLU A 95 7.41 -6.47 -12.50
C GLU A 95 8.25 -5.59 -13.41
N PRO A 96 9.44 -6.04 -13.81
CA PRO A 96 10.23 -5.29 -14.78
C PRO A 96 9.58 -5.40 -16.18
N LEU A 97 9.45 -4.27 -16.85
CA LEU A 97 9.08 -4.24 -18.26
C LEU A 97 10.29 -3.96 -19.13
N THR A 98 11.10 -3.01 -18.71
CA THR A 98 12.42 -2.70 -19.29
C THR A 98 13.37 -2.37 -18.14
N ASP A 99 14.60 -2.02 -18.44
CA ASP A 99 15.56 -1.59 -17.41
C ASP A 99 15.14 -0.30 -16.72
N THR A 100 14.24 0.48 -17.33
CA THR A 100 13.82 1.79 -16.84
C THR A 100 12.32 1.91 -16.65
N SER A 101 11.57 0.83 -16.76
CA SER A 101 10.12 0.85 -16.54
C SER A 101 9.64 -0.42 -15.86
N SER A 102 8.57 -0.29 -15.10
CA SER A 102 8.01 -1.35 -14.27
C SER A 102 6.49 -1.32 -14.30
N ARG A 103 5.88 -2.49 -14.09
CA ARG A 103 4.44 -2.58 -13.82
C ARG A 103 4.23 -2.75 -12.33
N LEU A 104 3.45 -1.85 -11.76
CA LEU A 104 3.03 -1.91 -10.36
C LEU A 104 1.61 -2.46 -10.30
N THR A 105 1.39 -3.44 -9.44
CA THR A 105 0.06 -3.97 -9.14
C THR A 105 -0.15 -3.91 -7.63
N ILE A 106 -1.26 -3.32 -7.21
CA ILE A 106 -1.67 -3.29 -5.81
C ILE A 106 -3.03 -3.95 -5.72
N ALA A 107 -3.13 -4.99 -4.90
CA ALA A 107 -4.38 -5.68 -4.63
C ALA A 107 -4.74 -5.48 -3.16
N VAL A 108 -5.97 -5.05 -2.91
CA VAL A 108 -6.47 -4.81 -1.55
C VAL A 108 -7.76 -5.60 -1.36
N ASP A 109 -7.79 -6.41 -0.32
CA ASP A 109 -9.01 -7.08 0.12
C ASP A 109 -9.30 -6.70 1.57
N PHE A 110 -10.54 -6.92 2.00
CA PHE A 110 -10.97 -6.52 3.33
C PHE A 110 -11.74 -7.65 4.00
N ASP A 111 -11.46 -7.84 5.29
CA ASP A 111 -12.24 -8.71 6.17
C ASP A 111 -12.92 -7.86 7.23
N GLY A 112 -14.20 -8.14 7.47
CA GLY A 112 -14.96 -7.52 8.54
C GLY A 112 -15.02 -8.39 9.78
N HIS A 113 -14.86 -7.77 10.93
CA HIS A 113 -14.96 -8.40 12.24
C HIS A 113 -16.00 -7.63 13.06
N GLY A 114 -16.94 -8.33 13.68
CA GLY A 114 -18.04 -7.69 14.40
C GLY A 114 -18.89 -6.84 13.47
N LEU A 115 -19.04 -5.56 13.75
CA LEU A 115 -19.79 -4.62 12.91
C LEU A 115 -19.16 -4.46 11.52
N GLY A 116 -17.86 -4.71 11.40
CA GLY A 116 -17.18 -4.66 10.12
C GLY A 116 -17.70 -5.66 9.09
N LYS A 117 -18.36 -6.74 9.53
CA LYS A 117 -18.99 -7.71 8.61
C LYS A 117 -20.07 -7.06 7.74
N LEU A 118 -20.73 -6.03 8.25
CA LEU A 118 -21.71 -5.27 7.48
C LEU A 118 -21.06 -4.11 6.71
N LEU A 119 -20.08 -3.43 7.33
CA LEU A 119 -19.48 -2.23 6.75
C LEU A 119 -18.58 -2.54 5.56
N VAL A 120 -17.86 -3.68 5.59
CA VAL A 120 -16.91 -4.00 4.53
C VAL A 120 -17.59 -4.13 3.17
N PRO A 121 -18.65 -4.96 2.98
CA PRO A 121 -19.25 -5.08 1.66
C PRO A 121 -20.04 -3.84 1.22
N LEU A 122 -20.60 -3.06 2.16
CA LEU A 122 -21.49 -1.96 1.83
C LEU A 122 -20.76 -0.64 1.59
N ILE A 123 -19.66 -0.40 2.30
CA ILE A 123 -18.99 0.90 2.30
C ILE A 123 -17.52 0.78 1.92
N VAL A 124 -16.77 -0.08 2.62
CA VAL A 124 -15.31 -0.10 2.55
C VAL A 124 -14.81 -0.54 1.16
N ARG A 125 -15.37 -1.62 0.61
CA ARG A 125 -14.96 -2.10 -0.72
C ARG A 125 -15.27 -1.08 -1.80
N ARG A 126 -16.42 -0.42 -1.71
CA ARG A 126 -16.81 0.61 -2.67
C ARG A 126 -15.86 1.78 -2.62
N GLN A 127 -15.49 2.23 -1.42
CA GLN A 127 -14.56 3.33 -1.23
C GLN A 127 -13.17 2.97 -1.77
N ALA A 128 -12.69 1.75 -1.52
CA ALA A 128 -11.41 1.30 -2.04
C ALA A 128 -11.39 1.28 -3.58
N HIS A 129 -12.43 0.75 -4.21
CA HIS A 129 -12.51 0.75 -5.68
C HIS A 129 -12.49 2.17 -6.24
N LYS A 130 -13.05 3.12 -5.52
CA LYS A 130 -13.08 4.52 -5.94
C LYS A 130 -11.72 5.21 -5.77
N GLU A 131 -11.03 4.95 -4.66
CA GLU A 131 -9.79 5.66 -4.30
C GLU A 131 -8.54 5.06 -4.95
N MET A 132 -8.50 3.76 -5.16
CA MET A 132 -7.29 3.09 -5.63
C MET A 132 -6.73 3.61 -6.95
N PRO A 133 -7.55 3.87 -7.98
CA PRO A 133 -7.00 4.42 -9.23
C PRO A 133 -6.31 5.77 -9.03
N ALA A 134 -6.88 6.64 -8.21
CA ALA A 134 -6.30 7.94 -7.93
C ALA A 134 -5.02 7.81 -7.10
N ASN A 135 -5.00 6.89 -6.14
CA ASN A 135 -3.82 6.64 -5.30
C ASN A 135 -2.66 6.12 -6.14
N VAL A 136 -2.91 5.16 -7.02
CA VAL A 136 -1.88 4.58 -7.89
C VAL A 136 -1.37 5.62 -8.88
N ALA A 137 -2.26 6.47 -9.42
CA ALA A 137 -1.85 7.57 -10.30
C ALA A 137 -0.97 8.59 -9.56
N ALA A 138 -1.29 8.88 -8.30
CA ALA A 138 -0.46 9.77 -7.48
C ALA A 138 0.91 9.16 -7.21
N LEU A 139 0.97 7.87 -6.89
CA LEU A 139 2.22 7.14 -6.70
C LEU A 139 3.10 7.24 -7.96
N LYS A 140 2.51 6.96 -9.12
CA LYS A 140 3.22 7.04 -10.40
C LYS A 140 3.84 8.43 -10.60
N ARG A 141 3.05 9.48 -10.40
CA ARG A 141 3.55 10.85 -10.55
C ARG A 141 4.70 11.16 -9.60
N ARG A 142 4.58 10.72 -8.35
CA ARG A 142 5.61 10.98 -7.32
C ARG A 142 6.91 10.26 -7.62
N VAL A 143 6.85 9.00 -8.00
CA VAL A 143 8.05 8.22 -8.32
C VAL A 143 8.72 8.76 -9.57
N GLU A 144 7.95 9.06 -10.62
CA GLU A 144 8.49 9.57 -11.86
C GLU A 144 9.08 10.97 -11.72
N ALA A 145 8.61 11.75 -10.74
CA ALA A 145 9.13 13.08 -10.45
C ALA A 145 10.41 13.06 -9.61
N GLN A 146 10.74 11.94 -8.97
CA GLN A 146 11.98 11.81 -8.21
C GLN A 146 13.18 11.81 -9.14
N GLN A 147 14.29 12.39 -8.69
CA GLN A 147 15.52 12.30 -9.45
C GLN A 147 15.98 10.85 -9.48
N PRO A 148 16.45 10.37 -10.66
CA PRO A 148 16.99 9.01 -10.73
C PRO A 148 18.12 8.83 -9.72
N GLN A 149 18.12 7.65 -9.05
CA GLN A 149 19.22 7.30 -8.17
C GLN A 149 20.41 6.89 -9.04
N HIS A 150 21.51 7.61 -8.90
CA HIS A 150 22.73 7.25 -9.57
C HIS A 150 23.64 6.53 -8.59
N PRO A 151 24.24 5.41 -9.01
CA PRO A 151 25.29 4.81 -8.19
C PRO A 151 26.43 5.83 -8.06
N ALA A 152 26.92 5.96 -6.86
CA ALA A 152 28.02 6.87 -6.57
C ALA A 152 29.30 6.47 -7.29
#